data_596df26bb86756e3a4fc4865a2af633b
#
_entry.id   596df26bb86756e3a4fc4865a2af633b
#
_cell.length_a   1.000
_cell.length_b   1.000
_cell.length_c   1.000
_cell.angle_alpha   90.00
_cell.angle_beta   90.00
_cell.angle_gamma   90.00
#
_symmetry.space_group_name_H-M   'P 1'
#
loop_
_entity.id
_entity.type
_entity.pdbx_description
1 polymer ?
#
loop_
_entity_poly.entity_id
_entity_poly.type
_entity_poly.pdbx_seq_one_letter_code
_entity_poly.pdbx_strand_id
1 'polypeptide(L)'
;MPAERFDFPNAHGQSLSALLDRPAQEPRAYALFAHCFTCGKDTRAAKRIADGLTALGIAVLRFDFTGLGSSEGEFANTTFSSNIADLVAAANELRRRARAPAILIGHSLGGTAVLAAAAEVAEARAVVTIAAPSDPAHVTGLFKDRLDEIAAKGEIEATLAGRQFRISRGFVDDLAEHKLVDRIANLRKALLIFHSSTDEIVGIDNASRIFAAAKHPKSFVSLAGADHLLSRRSDAAYVADVIRAWAERYLDMPQLAAQPPHDPNTVVVRETGQGRFQQAITVRAHHFLADEPVDVGGLDSGPGPYDLVLAGLGACTSMTLRLYAERKALPLERVTVELRHGRIHAADCEDCETKEGMIDRIERAITLRGALDAEQRRRLLEIADKCPVHRTLTSEVDIRTVERPEADDRGTRGG
;
A
#
# COMPACT_ATOMS: atom_id res chain seq x y z
N MET A 1 1.52 0.19 -12.57
CA MET A 1 2.38 -0.48 -13.59
C MET A 1 2.67 -1.89 -13.11
N PRO A 2 2.86 -2.89 -14.00
CA PRO A 2 3.39 -4.17 -13.57
C PRO A 2 4.74 -3.92 -12.89
N ALA A 3 5.05 -4.72 -11.84
CA ALA A 3 6.33 -4.65 -11.16
C ALA A 3 7.46 -4.89 -12.18
N GLU A 4 8.47 -4.04 -12.17
CA GLU A 4 9.66 -4.18 -13.00
C GLU A 4 10.51 -5.32 -12.46
N ARG A 5 10.63 -6.41 -13.23
CA ARG A 5 11.47 -7.56 -12.87
C ARG A 5 12.85 -7.38 -13.45
N PHE A 6 13.88 -7.63 -12.63
CA PHE A 6 15.28 -7.64 -13.06
C PHE A 6 16.13 -8.45 -12.10
N ASP A 7 17.33 -8.78 -12.56
CA ASP A 7 18.33 -9.45 -11.75
C ASP A 7 19.55 -8.53 -11.61
N PHE A 8 20.30 -8.70 -10.52
CA PHE A 8 21.52 -7.95 -10.24
C PHE A 8 22.54 -8.82 -9.50
N PRO A 9 23.85 -8.59 -9.65
CA PRO A 9 24.87 -9.39 -9.00
C PRO A 9 25.03 -9.04 -7.52
N ASN A 10 25.21 -10.05 -6.67
CA ASN A 10 25.70 -9.86 -5.31
C ASN A 10 27.24 -9.68 -5.30
N ALA A 11 27.83 -9.56 -4.09
CA ALA A 11 29.27 -9.38 -3.91
C ALA A 11 30.13 -10.53 -4.46
N HIS A 12 29.53 -11.71 -4.67
CA HIS A 12 30.21 -12.92 -5.20
C HIS A 12 29.90 -13.18 -6.68
N GLY A 13 29.19 -12.24 -7.34
CA GLY A 13 28.83 -12.36 -8.77
C GLY A 13 27.61 -13.25 -9.03
N GLN A 14 26.91 -13.74 -7.99
CA GLN A 14 25.68 -14.52 -8.13
C GLN A 14 24.51 -13.58 -8.42
N SER A 15 23.60 -14.00 -9.29
CA SER A 15 22.45 -13.22 -9.71
C SER A 15 21.33 -13.27 -8.68
N LEU A 16 20.93 -12.10 -8.16
CA LEU A 16 19.80 -11.93 -7.24
C LEU A 16 18.57 -11.43 -8.01
N SER A 17 17.45 -12.11 -7.84
CA SER A 17 16.20 -11.80 -8.51
C SER A 17 15.39 -10.76 -7.74
N ALA A 18 14.95 -9.69 -8.42
CA ALA A 18 14.27 -8.56 -7.83
C ALA A 18 12.99 -8.15 -8.56
N LEU A 19 12.13 -7.50 -7.83
CA LEU A 19 10.91 -6.83 -8.29
C LEU A 19 10.88 -5.41 -7.74
N LEU A 20 10.80 -4.42 -8.61
CA LEU A 20 10.58 -3.02 -8.23
C LEU A 20 9.12 -2.66 -8.49
N ASP A 21 8.36 -2.58 -7.42
CA ASP A 21 6.98 -2.09 -7.45
C ASP A 21 7.02 -0.56 -7.48
N ARG A 22 6.43 0.06 -8.50
CA ARG A 22 6.43 1.52 -8.68
C ARG A 22 5.02 2.09 -8.54
N PRO A 23 4.86 3.26 -7.90
CA PRO A 23 3.61 4.02 -7.99
C PRO A 23 3.37 4.49 -9.44
N ALA A 24 2.13 4.86 -9.74
CA ALA A 24 1.75 5.40 -11.05
C ALA A 24 2.42 6.74 -11.39
N GLN A 25 2.73 7.51 -10.35
CA GLN A 25 3.43 8.78 -10.45
C GLN A 25 4.92 8.60 -10.10
N GLU A 26 5.72 9.67 -10.31
CA GLU A 26 7.12 9.68 -9.88
C GLU A 26 7.22 9.34 -8.37
N PRO A 27 8.03 8.35 -7.99
CA PRO A 27 8.13 7.94 -6.59
C PRO A 27 8.61 9.07 -5.68
N ARG A 28 7.87 9.32 -4.61
CA ARG A 28 8.26 10.29 -3.57
C ARG A 28 9.45 9.78 -2.77
N ALA A 29 9.49 8.48 -2.51
CA ALA A 29 10.59 7.80 -1.83
C ALA A 29 10.73 6.36 -2.36
N TYR A 30 11.84 5.73 -2.03
CA TYR A 30 12.12 4.33 -2.32
C TYR A 30 12.31 3.57 -1.01
N ALA A 31 11.74 2.38 -0.94
CA ALA A 31 11.92 1.42 0.15
C ALA A 31 12.59 0.14 -0.37
N LEU A 32 13.39 -0.49 0.47
CA LEU A 32 13.93 -1.83 0.26
C LEU A 32 13.29 -2.78 1.26
N PHE A 33 12.72 -3.88 0.78
CA PHE A 33 12.02 -4.87 1.59
C PHE A 33 12.81 -6.20 1.65
N ALA A 34 13.18 -6.61 2.85
CA ALA A 34 13.84 -7.87 3.17
C ALA A 34 12.81 -8.87 3.73
N HIS A 35 12.66 -10.00 3.04
CA HIS A 35 11.72 -11.06 3.44
C HIS A 35 12.24 -11.92 4.59
N CYS A 36 11.36 -12.78 5.15
CA CYS A 36 11.67 -13.70 6.24
C CYS A 36 12.58 -14.86 5.82
N PHE A 37 13.17 -15.54 6.83
CA PHE A 37 13.97 -16.76 6.65
C PHE A 37 13.17 -17.82 5.88
N THR A 38 13.77 -18.46 4.89
CA THR A 38 13.14 -19.46 4.01
C THR A 38 11.99 -18.96 3.14
N CYS A 39 11.70 -17.66 3.14
CA CYS A 39 10.67 -17.04 2.31
C CYS A 39 11.21 -16.66 0.90
N GLY A 40 10.51 -15.75 0.24
CA GLY A 40 10.92 -15.11 -1.00
C GLY A 40 10.19 -13.77 -1.16
N LYS A 41 10.61 -12.99 -2.16
CA LYS A 41 10.07 -11.66 -2.48
C LYS A 41 8.57 -11.65 -2.80
N ASP A 42 8.00 -12.82 -3.18
CA ASP A 42 6.62 -12.97 -3.61
C ASP A 42 5.68 -13.44 -2.50
N THR A 43 6.11 -13.38 -1.22
CA THR A 43 5.22 -13.68 -0.11
C THR A 43 4.01 -12.72 -0.09
N ARG A 44 2.86 -13.25 0.34
CA ARG A 44 1.60 -12.46 0.36
C ARG A 44 1.74 -11.18 1.17
N ALA A 45 2.41 -11.23 2.31
CA ALA A 45 2.64 -10.05 3.15
C ALA A 45 3.53 -9.02 2.45
N ALA A 46 4.69 -9.42 1.91
CA ALA A 46 5.60 -8.53 1.19
C ALA A 46 4.91 -7.84 0.01
N LYS A 47 4.16 -8.61 -0.80
CA LYS A 47 3.40 -8.06 -1.92
C LYS A 47 2.35 -7.05 -1.46
N ARG A 48 1.54 -7.40 -0.46
CA ARG A 48 0.46 -6.51 0.02
C ARG A 48 0.99 -5.22 0.65
N ILE A 49 2.10 -5.32 1.39
CA ILE A 49 2.76 -4.13 1.96
C ILE A 49 3.34 -3.27 0.83
N ALA A 50 3.98 -3.87 -0.18
CA ALA A 50 4.47 -3.15 -1.35
C ALA A 50 3.34 -2.48 -2.14
N ASP A 51 2.23 -3.19 -2.41
CA ASP A 51 1.05 -2.64 -3.07
C ASP A 51 0.48 -1.44 -2.28
N GLY A 52 0.37 -1.57 -0.95
CA GLY A 52 -0.08 -0.47 -0.09
C GLY A 52 0.85 0.74 -0.11
N LEU A 53 2.16 0.54 -0.05
CA LEU A 53 3.15 1.62 -0.10
C LEU A 53 3.21 2.30 -1.48
N THR A 54 3.09 1.54 -2.57
CA THR A 54 3.05 2.10 -3.93
C THR A 54 1.81 2.93 -4.17
N ALA A 55 0.64 2.51 -3.68
CA ALA A 55 -0.59 3.32 -3.70
C ALA A 55 -0.41 4.67 -2.98
N LEU A 56 0.55 4.76 -2.06
CA LEU A 56 0.88 5.95 -1.26
C LEU A 56 2.11 6.71 -1.78
N GLY A 57 2.58 6.37 -2.99
CA GLY A 57 3.68 7.08 -3.66
C GLY A 57 5.09 6.63 -3.29
N ILE A 58 5.27 5.48 -2.64
CA ILE A 58 6.58 4.92 -2.26
C ILE A 58 6.87 3.71 -3.13
N ALA A 59 7.93 3.77 -3.94
CA ALA A 59 8.39 2.60 -4.69
C ALA A 59 9.05 1.58 -3.77
N VAL A 60 8.84 0.28 -4.00
CA VAL A 60 9.36 -0.78 -3.14
C VAL A 60 10.17 -1.78 -3.97
N LEU A 61 11.45 -1.91 -3.64
CA LEU A 61 12.27 -3.00 -4.15
C LEU A 61 12.14 -4.21 -3.21
N ARG A 62 11.70 -5.33 -3.77
CA ARG A 62 11.68 -6.65 -3.13
C ARG A 62 12.65 -7.55 -3.88
N PHE A 63 13.45 -8.33 -3.19
CA PHE A 63 14.41 -9.25 -3.82
C PHE A 63 14.48 -10.57 -3.06
N ASP A 64 14.97 -11.61 -3.70
CA ASP A 64 15.26 -12.90 -3.05
C ASP A 64 16.73 -12.92 -2.62
N PHE A 65 16.99 -13.29 -1.37
CA PHE A 65 18.35 -13.53 -0.89
C PHE A 65 19.02 -14.68 -1.64
N THR A 66 20.34 -14.73 -1.64
CA THR A 66 21.16 -15.80 -2.24
C THR A 66 20.62 -17.18 -1.83
N GLY A 67 20.43 -18.07 -2.82
CA GLY A 67 19.93 -19.44 -2.59
C GLY A 67 18.47 -19.55 -2.23
N LEU A 68 17.68 -18.46 -2.30
CA LEU A 68 16.26 -18.44 -2.04
C LEU A 68 15.47 -17.94 -3.27
N GLY A 69 14.21 -18.35 -3.34
CA GLY A 69 13.28 -17.92 -4.39
C GLY A 69 13.79 -18.20 -5.80
N SER A 70 14.02 -17.14 -6.58
CA SER A 70 14.57 -17.20 -7.94
C SER A 70 16.03 -16.71 -8.03
N SER A 71 16.66 -16.39 -6.91
CA SER A 71 18.08 -16.00 -6.85
C SER A 71 19.00 -17.22 -6.99
N GLU A 72 20.14 -16.99 -7.62
CA GLU A 72 21.19 -17.98 -7.74
C GLU A 72 21.88 -18.29 -6.41
N GLY A 73 22.72 -19.31 -6.43
CA GLY A 73 23.49 -19.79 -5.28
C GLY A 73 22.80 -20.91 -4.52
N GLU A 74 23.54 -21.46 -3.56
CA GLU A 74 23.07 -22.53 -2.69
C GLU A 74 22.86 -21.99 -1.28
N PHE A 75 21.69 -22.19 -0.72
CA PHE A 75 21.37 -21.73 0.63
C PHE A 75 22.34 -22.28 1.70
N ALA A 76 22.85 -23.50 1.51
CA ALA A 76 23.85 -24.11 2.37
C ALA A 76 25.14 -23.30 2.52
N ASN A 77 25.48 -22.51 1.51
CA ASN A 77 26.67 -21.68 1.47
C ASN A 77 26.42 -20.24 1.93
N THR A 78 25.21 -19.93 2.39
CA THR A 78 24.85 -18.59 2.89
C THR A 78 25.13 -18.47 4.38
N THR A 79 25.31 -17.24 4.83
CA THR A 79 25.44 -16.85 6.24
C THR A 79 24.57 -15.63 6.52
N PHE A 80 24.43 -15.23 7.77
CA PHE A 80 23.77 -13.97 8.09
C PHE A 80 24.57 -12.77 7.55
N SER A 81 25.89 -12.86 7.57
CA SER A 81 26.79 -11.88 6.93
C SER A 81 26.54 -11.77 5.42
N SER A 82 26.32 -12.88 4.71
CA SER A 82 26.00 -12.84 3.28
C SER A 82 24.63 -12.20 3.03
N ASN A 83 23.64 -12.41 3.90
CA ASN A 83 22.35 -11.74 3.79
C ASN A 83 22.46 -10.21 3.97
N ILE A 84 23.33 -9.75 4.88
CA ILE A 84 23.64 -8.31 5.01
C ILE A 84 24.27 -7.79 3.72
N ALA A 85 25.22 -8.52 3.14
CA ALA A 85 25.88 -8.13 1.89
C ALA A 85 24.88 -8.08 0.70
N ASP A 86 23.96 -9.04 0.60
CA ASP A 86 22.87 -9.04 -0.39
C ASP A 86 21.97 -7.82 -0.25
N LEU A 87 21.60 -7.42 0.99
CA LEU A 87 20.85 -6.21 1.26
C LEU A 87 21.57 -4.94 0.79
N VAL A 88 22.86 -4.86 1.05
CA VAL A 88 23.68 -3.72 0.61
C VAL A 88 23.79 -3.70 -0.92
N ALA A 89 23.96 -4.87 -1.56
CA ALA A 89 23.96 -4.99 -3.02
C ALA A 89 22.61 -4.52 -3.62
N ALA A 90 21.47 -4.93 -3.02
CA ALA A 90 20.16 -4.49 -3.44
C ALA A 90 19.96 -2.96 -3.28
N ALA A 91 20.45 -2.38 -2.19
CA ALA A 91 20.43 -0.93 -1.98
C ALA A 91 21.29 -0.19 -3.03
N ASN A 92 22.46 -0.71 -3.36
CA ASN A 92 23.35 -0.17 -4.39
C ASN A 92 22.71 -0.26 -5.78
N GLU A 93 22.08 -1.39 -6.11
CA GLU A 93 21.39 -1.55 -7.37
C GLU A 93 20.20 -0.59 -7.51
N LEU A 94 19.43 -0.41 -6.44
CA LEU A 94 18.34 0.56 -6.44
C LEU A 94 18.85 1.99 -6.62
N ARG A 95 19.98 2.35 -5.99
CA ARG A 95 20.67 3.64 -6.17
C ARG A 95 21.10 3.86 -7.62
N ARG A 96 21.63 2.81 -8.25
CA ARG A 96 22.08 2.86 -9.65
C ARG A 96 20.94 3.02 -10.64
N ARG A 97 19.82 2.33 -10.43
CA ARG A 97 18.66 2.35 -11.34
C ARG A 97 17.76 3.55 -11.15
N ALA A 98 17.67 4.04 -9.93
CA ALA A 98 16.70 5.08 -9.58
C ALA A 98 17.26 6.00 -8.50
N ARG A 99 16.91 5.75 -7.25
CA ARG A 99 17.40 6.45 -6.04
C ARG A 99 17.64 5.43 -4.93
N ALA A 100 18.62 5.72 -4.06
CA ALA A 100 18.87 4.91 -2.88
C ALA A 100 17.61 4.78 -1.99
N PRO A 101 17.44 3.63 -1.30
CA PRO A 101 16.29 3.46 -0.42
C PRO A 101 16.39 4.40 0.79
N ALA A 102 15.34 5.19 0.99
CA ALA A 102 15.16 6.03 2.17
C ALA A 102 14.56 5.24 3.34
N ILE A 103 13.92 4.11 3.06
CA ILE A 103 13.31 3.22 4.05
C ILE A 103 13.85 1.81 3.85
N LEU A 104 14.31 1.18 4.94
CA LEU A 104 14.60 -0.26 4.99
C LEU A 104 13.49 -0.95 5.76
N ILE A 105 12.85 -1.95 5.17
CA ILE A 105 11.76 -2.71 5.78
C ILE A 105 12.19 -4.15 5.84
N GLY A 106 12.06 -4.79 6.99
CA GLY A 106 12.39 -6.20 7.12
C GLY A 106 11.36 -6.97 7.94
N HIS A 107 11.02 -8.17 7.47
CA HIS A 107 10.10 -9.08 8.12
C HIS A 107 10.87 -10.27 8.73
N SER A 108 10.59 -10.60 9.99
CA SER A 108 11.23 -11.70 10.71
C SER A 108 12.76 -11.58 10.68
N LEU A 109 13.52 -12.60 10.25
CA LEU A 109 14.98 -12.51 10.10
C LEU A 109 15.42 -11.39 9.15
N GLY A 110 14.62 -11.06 8.13
CA GLY A 110 14.85 -9.89 7.28
C GLY A 110 14.82 -8.58 8.07
N GLY A 111 14.00 -8.50 9.13
CA GLY A 111 13.99 -7.37 10.08
C GLY A 111 15.30 -7.24 10.86
N THR A 112 15.82 -8.36 11.30
CA THR A 112 17.15 -8.44 11.94
C THR A 112 18.25 -8.03 10.97
N ALA A 113 18.16 -8.47 9.71
CA ALA A 113 19.12 -8.14 8.67
C ALA A 113 19.12 -6.66 8.30
N VAL A 114 17.97 -6.00 8.20
CA VAL A 114 17.93 -4.55 7.94
C VAL A 114 18.47 -3.72 9.11
N LEU A 115 18.29 -4.15 10.36
CA LEU A 115 18.93 -3.53 11.52
C LEU A 115 20.45 -3.63 11.43
N ALA A 116 20.97 -4.78 10.99
CA ALA A 116 22.40 -5.00 10.84
C ALA A 116 23.00 -4.18 9.67
N ALA A 117 22.30 -4.14 8.52
CA ALA A 117 22.77 -3.48 7.29
C ALA A 117 22.57 -1.95 7.29
N ALA A 118 21.75 -1.41 8.20
CA ALA A 118 21.31 -0.02 8.16
C ALA A 118 22.44 1.01 8.17
N ALA A 119 23.57 0.72 8.83
CA ALA A 119 24.73 1.60 8.86
C ALA A 119 25.41 1.73 7.47
N GLU A 120 25.30 0.70 6.63
CA GLU A 120 25.93 0.62 5.30
C GLU A 120 25.08 1.28 4.21
N VAL A 121 23.81 1.62 4.51
CA VAL A 121 22.91 2.34 3.62
C VAL A 121 22.72 3.76 4.15
N ALA A 122 23.64 4.64 3.80
CA ALA A 122 23.74 5.99 4.38
C ALA A 122 22.49 6.84 4.14
N GLU A 123 21.82 6.68 2.99
CA GLU A 123 20.62 7.44 2.58
C GLU A 123 19.36 7.00 3.31
N ALA A 124 19.34 5.80 3.90
CA ALA A 124 18.20 5.36 4.68
C ALA A 124 18.01 6.28 5.91
N ARG A 125 16.82 6.84 6.04
CA ARG A 125 16.39 7.69 7.15
C ARG A 125 15.53 6.92 8.14
N ALA A 126 14.88 5.86 7.68
CA ALA A 126 13.92 5.06 8.42
C ALA A 126 14.21 3.57 8.30
N VAL A 127 14.08 2.86 9.41
CA VAL A 127 14.15 1.40 9.49
C VAL A 127 12.86 0.89 10.09
N VAL A 128 12.28 -0.11 9.46
CA VAL A 128 11.03 -0.74 9.89
C VAL A 128 11.27 -2.23 10.10
N THR A 129 10.93 -2.74 11.26
CA THR A 129 10.96 -4.18 11.56
C THR A 129 9.55 -4.69 11.81
N ILE A 130 9.25 -5.86 11.25
CA ILE A 130 7.96 -6.53 11.39
C ILE A 130 8.23 -7.92 11.94
N ALA A 131 7.74 -8.23 13.15
CA ALA A 131 7.92 -9.52 13.82
C ALA A 131 9.38 -10.00 13.84
N ALA A 132 10.33 -9.07 14.06
CA ALA A 132 11.76 -9.36 13.98
C ALA A 132 12.32 -9.89 15.30
N PRO A 133 13.19 -10.91 15.27
CA PRO A 133 13.99 -11.27 16.42
C PRO A 133 15.05 -10.18 16.73
N SER A 134 15.32 -10.00 18.01
CA SER A 134 16.34 -9.05 18.50
C SER A 134 17.77 -9.56 18.29
N ASP A 135 17.92 -10.85 18.00
CA ASP A 135 19.17 -11.57 17.82
C ASP A 135 19.01 -12.56 16.64
N PRO A 136 19.90 -12.57 15.65
CA PRO A 136 19.81 -13.48 14.50
C PRO A 136 19.92 -14.96 14.95
N ALA A 137 20.61 -15.25 16.04
CA ALA A 137 20.70 -16.59 16.59
C ALA A 137 19.33 -17.19 17.00
N HIS A 138 18.29 -16.38 17.14
CA HIS A 138 16.92 -16.84 17.37
C HIS A 138 16.47 -17.91 16.35
N VAL A 139 16.92 -17.82 15.11
CA VAL A 139 16.57 -18.78 14.05
C VAL A 139 17.04 -20.20 14.35
N THR A 140 18.08 -20.36 15.17
CA THR A 140 18.57 -21.70 15.59
C THR A 140 17.54 -22.47 16.39
N GLY A 141 16.57 -21.76 17.01
CA GLY A 141 15.42 -22.37 17.68
C GLY A 141 14.59 -23.31 16.80
N LEU A 142 14.59 -23.07 15.45
CA LEU A 142 13.88 -23.92 14.49
C LEU A 142 14.50 -25.31 14.29
N PHE A 143 15.76 -25.50 14.72
CA PHE A 143 16.52 -26.76 14.61
C PHE A 143 17.42 -26.99 15.82
N LYS A 144 17.02 -26.48 17.01
CA LYS A 144 17.80 -26.52 18.25
C LYS A 144 18.21 -27.94 18.67
N ASP A 145 17.34 -28.94 18.45
CA ASP A 145 17.56 -30.33 18.84
C ASP A 145 18.59 -31.02 17.94
N ARG A 146 19.07 -30.36 16.89
CA ARG A 146 20.04 -30.86 15.91
C ARG A 146 21.34 -30.05 15.84
N LEU A 147 21.54 -29.09 16.75
CA LEU A 147 22.76 -28.27 16.78
C LEU A 147 24.01 -29.09 17.00
N ASP A 148 23.97 -30.12 17.90
CA ASP A 148 25.09 -31.05 18.12
C ASP A 148 25.41 -31.85 16.85
N GLU A 149 24.41 -32.24 16.09
CA GLU A 149 24.58 -32.93 14.79
C GLU A 149 25.25 -32.02 13.76
N ILE A 150 24.85 -30.73 13.68
CA ILE A 150 25.48 -29.73 12.82
C ILE A 150 26.96 -29.56 13.21
N ALA A 151 27.24 -29.45 14.52
CA ALA A 151 28.61 -29.31 15.02
C ALA A 151 29.50 -30.52 14.67
N ALA A 152 28.92 -31.72 14.72
CA ALA A 152 29.65 -32.98 14.46
C ALA A 152 29.80 -33.25 12.95
N LYS A 153 28.76 -33.03 12.14
CA LYS A 153 28.74 -33.38 10.71
C LYS A 153 29.10 -32.22 9.76
N GLY A 154 29.12 -31.00 10.27
CA GLY A 154 29.34 -29.80 9.46
C GLY A 154 28.07 -29.24 8.80
N GLU A 155 27.09 -30.07 8.50
CA GLU A 155 25.78 -29.66 7.93
C GLU A 155 24.69 -30.69 8.24
N ILE A 156 23.43 -30.25 8.14
CA ILE A 156 22.23 -31.11 8.19
C ILE A 156 21.22 -30.72 7.12
N GLU A 157 20.35 -31.66 6.77
CA GLU A 157 19.10 -31.35 6.06
C GLU A 157 17.99 -31.11 7.08
N ALA A 158 17.29 -30.00 6.98
CA ALA A 158 16.16 -29.65 7.83
C ALA A 158 14.95 -29.24 6.97
N THR A 159 13.75 -29.67 7.39
CA THR A 159 12.50 -29.23 6.78
C THR A 159 12.00 -27.99 7.50
N LEU A 160 12.05 -26.84 6.86
CA LEU A 160 11.61 -25.57 7.40
C LEU A 160 10.47 -25.01 6.51
N ALA A 161 9.35 -24.69 7.11
CA ALA A 161 8.15 -24.23 6.41
C ALA A 161 7.74 -25.14 5.22
N GLY A 162 7.88 -26.47 5.39
CA GLY A 162 7.53 -27.47 4.37
C GLY A 162 8.54 -27.63 3.22
N ARG A 163 9.71 -27.00 3.29
CA ARG A 163 10.77 -27.05 2.28
C ARG A 163 12.04 -27.61 2.90
N GLN A 164 12.83 -28.36 2.12
CA GLN A 164 14.12 -28.89 2.52
C GLN A 164 15.21 -27.83 2.38
N PHE A 165 16.01 -27.65 3.44
CA PHE A 165 17.17 -26.77 3.48
C PHE A 165 18.38 -27.52 4.06
N ARG A 166 19.55 -27.28 3.50
CA ARG A 166 20.81 -27.68 4.12
C ARG A 166 21.31 -26.53 5.00
N ILE A 167 21.47 -26.79 6.29
CA ILE A 167 21.96 -25.84 7.30
C ILE A 167 23.39 -26.20 7.63
N SER A 168 24.32 -25.32 7.29
CA SER A 168 25.73 -25.52 7.55
C SER A 168 26.15 -25.02 8.94
N ARG A 169 27.22 -25.59 9.47
CA ARG A 169 27.86 -25.11 10.70
C ARG A 169 28.29 -23.64 10.56
N GLY A 170 28.87 -23.26 9.39
CA GLY A 170 29.25 -21.88 9.14
C GLY A 170 28.11 -20.87 9.27
N PHE A 171 26.87 -21.25 8.88
CA PHE A 171 25.69 -20.42 9.12
C PHE A 171 25.40 -20.23 10.61
N VAL A 172 25.48 -21.31 11.40
CA VAL A 172 25.22 -21.27 12.84
C VAL A 172 26.29 -20.47 13.59
N ASP A 173 27.56 -20.67 13.24
CA ASP A 173 28.70 -19.96 13.83
C ASP A 173 28.60 -18.44 13.53
N ASP A 174 28.32 -18.07 12.28
CA ASP A 174 28.15 -16.66 11.85
C ASP A 174 26.97 -15.97 12.56
N LEU A 175 25.83 -16.66 12.76
CA LEU A 175 24.71 -16.11 13.54
C LEU A 175 25.14 -15.69 14.95
N ALA A 176 25.99 -16.50 15.61
CA ALA A 176 26.43 -16.25 16.98
C ALA A 176 27.41 -15.06 17.12
N GLU A 177 28.09 -14.70 16.04
CA GLU A 177 29.03 -13.58 16.00
C GLU A 177 28.33 -12.21 15.94
N HIS A 178 27.07 -12.19 15.48
CA HIS A 178 26.31 -10.95 15.29
C HIS A 178 25.58 -10.51 16.56
N LYS A 179 26.21 -9.61 17.32
CA LYS A 179 25.57 -8.94 18.46
C LYS A 179 24.92 -7.64 18.01
N LEU A 180 23.62 -7.64 17.83
CA LEU A 180 22.90 -6.48 17.26
C LEU A 180 22.66 -5.34 18.24
N VAL A 181 22.77 -5.55 19.55
CA VAL A 181 22.47 -4.54 20.57
C VAL A 181 23.23 -3.24 20.30
N ASP A 182 24.51 -3.32 20.00
CA ASP A 182 25.34 -2.14 19.71
C ASP A 182 24.98 -1.48 18.38
N ARG A 183 24.64 -2.28 17.36
CA ARG A 183 24.17 -1.76 16.06
C ARG A 183 22.84 -1.03 16.21
N ILE A 184 21.89 -1.59 16.98
CA ILE A 184 20.60 -0.97 17.28
C ILE A 184 20.80 0.32 18.10
N ALA A 185 21.66 0.31 19.11
CA ALA A 185 21.95 1.48 19.92
C ALA A 185 22.60 2.64 19.11
N ASN A 186 23.33 2.29 18.05
CA ASN A 186 24.00 3.23 17.16
C ASN A 186 23.33 3.39 15.79
N LEU A 187 22.06 3.03 15.66
CA LEU A 187 21.31 3.02 14.41
C LEU A 187 21.27 4.40 13.71
N ARG A 188 21.13 5.48 14.50
CA ARG A 188 21.08 6.88 14.02
C ARG A 188 20.05 7.14 12.92
N LYS A 189 19.00 6.33 12.89
CA LYS A 189 17.87 6.39 11.95
C LYS A 189 16.60 6.25 12.76
N ALA A 190 15.49 6.75 12.25
CA ALA A 190 14.19 6.52 12.87
C ALA A 190 13.84 5.04 12.81
N LEU A 191 13.37 4.46 13.90
CA LEU A 191 13.01 3.05 14.01
C LEU A 191 11.53 2.88 14.30
N LEU A 192 10.86 2.06 13.47
CA LEU A 192 9.49 1.60 13.68
C LEU A 192 9.47 0.10 13.85
N ILE A 193 8.87 -0.36 14.95
CA ILE A 193 8.77 -1.78 15.28
C ILE A 193 7.31 -2.19 15.26
N PHE A 194 6.97 -3.18 14.43
CA PHE A 194 5.69 -3.87 14.46
C PHE A 194 5.86 -5.25 15.06
N HIS A 195 5.00 -5.62 16.00
CA HIS A 195 4.99 -6.97 16.56
C HIS A 195 3.62 -7.34 17.11
N SER A 196 3.26 -8.63 16.97
CA SER A 196 2.04 -9.18 17.57
C SER A 196 2.33 -9.75 18.95
N SER A 197 1.43 -9.48 19.91
CA SER A 197 1.51 -10.13 21.24
C SER A 197 1.19 -11.61 21.20
N THR A 198 0.60 -12.09 20.12
CA THR A 198 0.24 -13.51 19.88
C THR A 198 1.13 -14.19 18.84
N ASP A 199 2.31 -13.61 18.54
CA ASP A 199 3.29 -14.24 17.65
C ASP A 199 3.92 -15.43 18.32
N GLU A 200 3.65 -16.64 17.80
CA GLU A 200 4.14 -17.92 18.34
C GLU A 200 5.53 -18.30 17.78
N ILE A 201 6.01 -17.60 16.75
CA ILE A 201 7.31 -17.87 16.11
C ILE A 201 8.40 -17.00 16.73
N VAL A 202 8.14 -15.69 16.82
CA VAL A 202 9.04 -14.71 17.43
C VAL A 202 8.28 -14.00 18.55
N GLY A 203 8.57 -14.36 19.79
CA GLY A 203 7.87 -13.78 20.95
C GLY A 203 8.03 -12.27 21.05
N ILE A 204 6.99 -11.59 21.55
CA ILE A 204 6.90 -10.13 21.68
C ILE A 204 8.05 -9.50 22.48
N ASP A 205 8.71 -10.25 23.36
CA ASP A 205 9.88 -9.81 24.13
C ASP A 205 11.05 -9.37 23.23
N ASN A 206 11.14 -9.89 22.00
CA ASN A 206 12.11 -9.44 21.01
C ASN A 206 11.89 -7.97 20.61
N ALA A 207 10.65 -7.56 20.38
CA ALA A 207 10.32 -6.16 20.13
C ALA A 207 10.69 -5.27 21.31
N SER A 208 10.46 -5.73 22.53
CA SER A 208 10.83 -5.02 23.76
C SER A 208 12.35 -4.83 23.87
N ARG A 209 13.14 -5.86 23.53
CA ARG A 209 14.61 -5.78 23.52
C ARG A 209 15.12 -4.81 22.45
N ILE A 210 14.60 -4.89 21.23
CA ILE A 210 14.94 -3.96 20.14
C ILE A 210 14.58 -2.52 20.56
N PHE A 211 13.37 -2.33 21.09
CA PHE A 211 12.92 -1.02 21.54
C PHE A 211 13.79 -0.47 22.67
N ALA A 212 14.16 -1.28 23.65
CA ALA A 212 15.01 -0.85 24.77
C ALA A 212 16.42 -0.45 24.31
N ALA A 213 17.01 -1.21 23.38
CA ALA A 213 18.35 -0.95 22.85
C ALA A 213 18.41 0.30 21.98
N ALA A 214 17.35 0.59 21.21
CA ALA A 214 17.32 1.72 20.26
C ALA A 214 17.26 3.07 20.96
N LYS A 215 17.94 4.08 20.39
CA LYS A 215 17.78 5.50 20.74
C LYS A 215 16.63 6.13 19.95
N HIS A 216 16.12 7.25 20.43
CA HIS A 216 15.10 8.02 19.70
C HIS A 216 15.65 8.62 18.40
N PRO A 217 14.84 8.78 17.36
CA PRO A 217 13.40 8.49 17.34
C PRO A 217 13.08 7.01 17.13
N LYS A 218 12.23 6.47 17.99
CA LYS A 218 11.75 5.08 17.92
C LYS A 218 10.27 4.99 18.23
N SER A 219 9.56 4.07 17.58
CA SER A 219 8.13 3.84 17.73
C SER A 219 7.84 2.35 17.77
N PHE A 220 6.80 1.97 18.50
CA PHE A 220 6.29 0.60 18.55
C PHE A 220 4.81 0.60 18.20
N VAL A 221 4.40 -0.36 17.36
CA VAL A 221 3.01 -0.58 16.99
C VAL A 221 2.66 -2.05 17.23
N SER A 222 1.68 -2.29 18.09
CA SER A 222 1.17 -3.62 18.35
C SER A 222 0.25 -4.06 17.22
N LEU A 223 0.52 -5.26 16.67
CA LEU A 223 -0.34 -5.93 15.68
C LEU A 223 -1.25 -6.93 16.41
N ALA A 224 -2.23 -6.43 17.16
CA ALA A 224 -3.09 -7.24 17.97
C ALA A 224 -3.79 -8.35 17.18
N GLY A 225 -3.52 -9.61 17.53
CA GLY A 225 -4.11 -10.80 16.90
C GLY A 225 -3.64 -11.09 15.48
N ALA A 226 -2.57 -10.44 15.00
CA ALA A 226 -1.93 -10.84 13.74
C ALA A 226 -1.04 -12.07 13.96
N ASP A 227 -0.99 -12.94 12.96
CA ASP A 227 -0.01 -14.04 12.93
C ASP A 227 1.36 -13.54 12.46
N HIS A 228 2.39 -14.37 12.66
CA HIS A 228 3.77 -14.06 12.28
C HIS A 228 3.92 -13.66 10.81
N LEU A 229 3.17 -14.28 9.92
CA LEU A 229 3.26 -14.10 8.45
C LEU A 229 2.34 -13.00 7.90
N LEU A 230 1.57 -12.30 8.75
CA LEU A 230 0.56 -11.32 8.34
C LEU A 230 -0.39 -11.89 7.27
N SER A 231 -0.95 -13.07 7.53
CA SER A 231 -1.78 -13.81 6.57
C SER A 231 -3.06 -13.05 6.21
N ARG A 232 -3.64 -12.27 7.13
CA ARG A 232 -4.83 -11.45 6.86
C ARG A 232 -4.45 -10.21 6.04
N ARG A 233 -5.26 -9.91 5.03
CA ARG A 233 -5.06 -8.72 4.17
C ARG A 233 -5.09 -7.41 4.97
N SER A 234 -5.98 -7.31 5.96
CA SER A 234 -6.12 -6.13 6.81
C SER A 234 -4.84 -5.79 7.58
N ASP A 235 -4.11 -6.81 8.05
CA ASP A 235 -2.90 -6.59 8.84
C ASP A 235 -1.77 -6.00 7.97
N ALA A 236 -1.59 -6.53 6.77
CA ALA A 236 -0.62 -6.00 5.82
C ALA A 236 -0.98 -4.58 5.32
N ALA A 237 -2.27 -4.30 5.11
CA ALA A 237 -2.74 -2.96 4.76
C ALA A 237 -2.48 -1.96 5.91
N TYR A 238 -2.83 -2.33 7.15
CA TYR A 238 -2.55 -1.51 8.32
C TYR A 238 -1.06 -1.19 8.49
N VAL A 239 -0.19 -2.19 8.28
CA VAL A 239 1.27 -1.99 8.32
C VAL A 239 1.71 -0.97 7.28
N ALA A 240 1.23 -1.06 6.02
CA ALA A 240 1.57 -0.13 4.96
C ALA A 240 1.12 1.32 5.29
N ASP A 241 -0.11 1.50 5.76
CA ASP A 241 -0.67 2.80 6.13
C ASP A 241 0.12 3.45 7.27
N VAL A 242 0.47 2.68 8.30
CA VAL A 242 1.26 3.19 9.43
C VAL A 242 2.69 3.52 8.99
N ILE A 243 3.34 2.68 8.19
CA ILE A 243 4.68 2.97 7.65
C ILE A 243 4.66 4.32 6.93
N ARG A 244 3.72 4.54 6.01
CA ARG A 244 3.61 5.80 5.29
C ARG A 244 3.45 7.00 6.23
N ALA A 245 2.41 6.96 7.08
CA ALA A 245 2.10 8.09 7.97
C ALA A 245 3.24 8.41 8.93
N TRP A 246 3.94 7.38 9.40
CA TRP A 246 5.08 7.53 10.30
C TRP A 246 6.33 8.02 9.55
N ALA A 247 6.63 7.46 8.37
CA ALA A 247 7.84 7.75 7.61
C ALA A 247 7.85 9.19 7.06
N GLU A 248 6.68 9.76 6.72
CA GLU A 248 6.57 11.16 6.27
C GLU A 248 7.24 12.17 7.21
N ARG A 249 7.36 11.85 8.49
CA ARG A 249 8.01 12.72 9.48
C ARG A 249 9.54 12.73 9.39
N TYR A 250 10.13 11.73 8.78
CA TYR A 250 11.58 11.49 8.76
C TYR A 250 12.16 11.52 7.33
N LEU A 251 11.29 11.51 6.35
CA LEU A 251 11.67 11.62 4.96
C LEU A 251 11.47 13.06 4.50
N ASP A 252 12.48 13.61 3.84
CA ASP A 252 12.30 14.82 3.01
C ASP A 252 11.49 14.40 1.76
N MET A 253 10.26 13.95 2.00
CA MET A 253 9.38 13.60 0.89
C MET A 253 8.98 14.90 0.22
N PRO A 254 9.25 15.08 -1.08
CA PRO A 254 8.66 16.19 -1.79
C PRO A 254 7.17 16.17 -1.46
N GLN A 255 6.66 17.22 -0.85
CA GLN A 255 5.22 17.43 -0.85
C GLN A 255 4.81 17.21 -2.29
N LEU A 256 3.74 16.43 -2.52
CA LEU A 256 3.13 16.36 -3.84
C LEU A 256 3.21 17.77 -4.36
N ALA A 257 4.08 18.02 -5.35
CA ALA A 257 4.36 19.37 -5.83
C ALA A 257 3.02 20.05 -5.89
N ALA A 258 2.87 21.14 -5.11
CA ALA A 258 1.58 21.80 -4.99
C ALA A 258 1.13 21.97 -6.44
N GLN A 259 0.19 21.13 -6.85
CA GLN A 259 -0.27 21.18 -8.26
C GLN A 259 -0.62 22.64 -8.46
N PRO A 260 -0.19 23.27 -9.56
CA PRO A 260 -0.49 24.68 -9.76
C PRO A 260 -1.96 24.85 -9.41
N PRO A 261 -2.34 25.92 -8.69
CA PRO A 261 -3.66 26.06 -8.12
C PRO A 261 -4.66 25.76 -9.23
N HIS A 262 -5.23 24.55 -9.19
CA HIS A 262 -6.32 24.22 -10.09
C HIS A 262 -7.44 25.18 -9.71
N ASP A 263 -8.05 25.80 -10.70
CA ASP A 263 -9.33 26.45 -10.49
C ASP A 263 -10.18 25.55 -9.59
N PRO A 264 -10.64 26.03 -8.42
CA PRO A 264 -11.38 25.22 -7.46
C PRO A 264 -12.63 24.55 -8.07
N ASN A 265 -13.02 24.96 -9.26
CA ASN A 265 -14.13 24.38 -10.04
C ASN A 265 -13.68 23.30 -11.04
N THR A 266 -12.38 23.00 -11.12
CA THR A 266 -11.85 22.01 -12.05
C THR A 266 -11.71 20.63 -11.38
N VAL A 267 -12.21 19.61 -12.06
CA VAL A 267 -11.94 18.19 -11.75
C VAL A 267 -10.90 17.71 -12.76
N VAL A 268 -9.81 17.13 -12.26
CA VAL A 268 -8.77 16.54 -13.10
C VAL A 268 -8.83 15.03 -12.97
N VAL A 269 -8.94 14.34 -14.09
CA VAL A 269 -8.92 12.89 -14.20
C VAL A 269 -7.72 12.51 -15.05
N ARG A 270 -6.91 11.54 -14.55
CA ARG A 270 -5.71 11.07 -15.24
C ARG A 270 -5.63 9.56 -15.16
N GLU A 271 -5.22 8.93 -16.25
CA GLU A 271 -4.85 7.53 -16.21
C GLU A 271 -3.68 7.31 -15.25
N THR A 272 -3.79 6.26 -14.41
CA THR A 272 -2.72 5.89 -13.49
C THR A 272 -1.65 5.02 -14.16
N GLY A 273 -1.98 4.40 -15.30
CA GLY A 273 -1.18 3.36 -15.93
C GLY A 273 -1.21 2.02 -15.17
N GLN A 274 -2.00 1.92 -14.08
CA GLN A 274 -2.24 0.65 -13.39
C GLN A 274 -3.55 0.03 -13.90
N GLY A 275 -3.45 -1.17 -14.47
CA GLY A 275 -4.60 -1.79 -15.12
C GLY A 275 -5.03 -1.03 -16.39
N ARG A 276 -6.20 -1.39 -16.89
CA ARG A 276 -6.73 -0.87 -18.16
C ARG A 276 -7.55 0.40 -17.98
N PHE A 277 -8.24 0.54 -16.84
CA PHE A 277 -9.27 1.56 -16.64
C PHE A 277 -9.05 2.45 -15.41
N GLN A 278 -8.03 2.17 -14.59
CA GLN A 278 -7.82 2.92 -13.35
C GLN A 278 -7.48 4.39 -13.62
N GLN A 279 -8.25 5.27 -12.99
CA GLN A 279 -8.10 6.72 -13.06
C GLN A 279 -7.81 7.31 -11.68
N ALA A 280 -6.91 8.29 -11.60
CA ALA A 280 -6.74 9.15 -10.44
C ALA A 280 -7.58 10.42 -10.63
N ILE A 281 -8.48 10.67 -9.69
CA ILE A 281 -9.34 11.85 -9.69
C ILE A 281 -8.87 12.81 -8.62
N THR A 282 -8.69 14.06 -9.02
CA THR A 282 -8.36 15.18 -8.14
C THR A 282 -9.40 16.28 -8.26
N VAL A 283 -10.01 16.65 -7.13
CA VAL A 283 -10.93 17.77 -7.01
C VAL A 283 -10.61 18.57 -5.76
N ARG A 284 -10.14 19.81 -5.89
CA ARG A 284 -9.62 20.61 -4.78
C ARG A 284 -8.52 19.83 -4.00
N ALA A 285 -8.71 19.62 -2.69
CA ALA A 285 -7.80 18.83 -1.83
C ALA A 285 -8.15 17.34 -1.76
N HIS A 286 -9.16 16.88 -2.49
CA HIS A 286 -9.61 15.49 -2.44
C HIS A 286 -9.00 14.69 -3.60
N HIS A 287 -8.52 13.48 -3.27
CA HIS A 287 -7.92 12.54 -4.21
C HIS A 287 -8.53 11.16 -3.99
N PHE A 288 -8.98 10.53 -5.04
CA PHE A 288 -9.48 9.16 -5.00
C PHE A 288 -9.33 8.48 -6.36
N LEU A 289 -9.49 7.16 -6.40
CA LEU A 289 -9.42 6.37 -7.62
C LEU A 289 -10.82 6.15 -8.18
N ALA A 290 -10.91 6.05 -9.50
CA ALA A 290 -12.04 5.46 -10.20
C ALA A 290 -11.53 4.29 -11.05
N ASP A 291 -12.34 3.26 -11.21
CA ASP A 291 -11.97 2.08 -11.98
C ASP A 291 -13.24 1.35 -12.43
N GLU A 292 -13.07 0.33 -13.26
CA GLU A 292 -14.14 -0.59 -13.62
C GLU A 292 -14.02 -1.88 -12.78
N PRO A 293 -15.13 -2.65 -12.62
CA PRO A 293 -15.10 -3.96 -11.98
C PRO A 293 -14.20 -4.96 -12.71
N VAL A 294 -13.80 -6.02 -11.98
CA VAL A 294 -12.89 -7.05 -12.51
C VAL A 294 -13.49 -7.81 -13.68
N ASP A 295 -14.78 -8.05 -13.70
CA ASP A 295 -15.51 -8.77 -14.75
C ASP A 295 -15.53 -8.05 -16.10
N VAL A 296 -15.36 -6.72 -16.11
CA VAL A 296 -15.18 -5.92 -17.33
C VAL A 296 -13.72 -5.58 -17.63
N GLY A 297 -12.77 -6.10 -16.84
CA GLY A 297 -11.34 -5.96 -17.05
C GLY A 297 -10.66 -4.83 -16.27
N GLY A 298 -11.34 -4.26 -15.27
CA GLY A 298 -10.78 -3.34 -14.29
C GLY A 298 -10.09 -4.05 -13.13
N LEU A 299 -9.65 -3.27 -12.14
CA LEU A 299 -9.03 -3.75 -10.90
C LEU A 299 -9.96 -3.64 -9.69
N ASP A 300 -11.18 -3.11 -9.87
CA ASP A 300 -12.13 -2.81 -8.77
C ASP A 300 -11.47 -1.97 -7.65
N SER A 301 -10.63 -1.01 -8.04
CA SER A 301 -9.85 -0.17 -7.13
C SER A 301 -10.53 1.14 -6.73
N GLY A 302 -11.69 1.42 -7.30
CA GLY A 302 -12.52 2.60 -7.03
C GLY A 302 -13.90 2.49 -7.68
N PRO A 303 -14.81 3.45 -7.41
CA PRO A 303 -16.14 3.48 -8.03
C PRO A 303 -16.04 3.67 -9.54
N GLY A 304 -16.96 3.04 -10.29
CA GLY A 304 -17.09 3.23 -11.73
C GLY A 304 -17.63 4.62 -12.10
N PRO A 305 -17.53 5.00 -13.39
CA PRO A 305 -17.98 6.32 -13.85
C PRO A 305 -19.46 6.61 -13.54
N TYR A 306 -20.35 5.64 -13.74
CA TYR A 306 -21.76 5.79 -13.40
C TYR A 306 -22.01 5.84 -11.90
N ASP A 307 -21.22 5.13 -11.08
CA ASP A 307 -21.31 5.24 -9.61
C ASP A 307 -21.03 6.67 -9.15
N LEU A 308 -20.07 7.36 -9.78
CA LEU A 308 -19.77 8.76 -9.48
C LEU A 308 -20.91 9.70 -9.87
N VAL A 309 -21.59 9.47 -10.99
CA VAL A 309 -22.79 10.22 -11.39
C VAL A 309 -23.91 10.03 -10.38
N LEU A 310 -24.17 8.78 -9.99
CA LEU A 310 -25.19 8.44 -8.99
C LEU A 310 -24.86 9.02 -7.61
N ALA A 311 -23.58 8.94 -7.20
CA ALA A 311 -23.14 9.53 -5.94
C ALA A 311 -23.31 11.06 -5.93
N GLY A 312 -23.01 11.73 -7.04
CA GLY A 312 -23.25 13.16 -7.23
C GLY A 312 -24.73 13.54 -7.08
N LEU A 313 -25.62 12.78 -7.74
CA LEU A 313 -27.07 12.99 -7.65
C LEU A 313 -27.57 12.70 -6.21
N GLY A 314 -27.14 11.61 -5.59
CA GLY A 314 -27.54 11.23 -4.24
C GLY A 314 -27.11 12.23 -3.18
N ALA A 315 -25.86 12.66 -3.24
CA ALA A 315 -25.32 13.68 -2.34
C ALA A 315 -26.06 15.01 -2.48
N CYS A 316 -26.25 15.48 -3.73
CA CYS A 316 -26.97 16.72 -4.00
C CYS A 316 -28.42 16.66 -3.51
N THR A 317 -29.12 15.53 -3.72
CA THR A 317 -30.48 15.30 -3.22
C THR A 317 -30.51 15.40 -1.69
N SER A 318 -29.67 14.65 -0.99
CA SER A 318 -29.62 14.62 0.47
C SER A 318 -29.32 16.01 1.06
N MET A 319 -28.34 16.73 0.50
CA MET A 319 -27.97 18.09 0.92
C MET A 319 -29.12 19.08 0.69
N THR A 320 -29.83 18.99 -0.44
CA THR A 320 -30.98 19.85 -0.76
C THR A 320 -32.13 19.64 0.23
N LEU A 321 -32.43 18.37 0.55
CA LEU A 321 -33.44 18.03 1.53
C LEU A 321 -33.09 18.55 2.94
N ARG A 322 -31.80 18.41 3.34
CA ARG A 322 -31.30 18.93 4.60
C ARG A 322 -31.49 20.45 4.70
N LEU A 323 -31.01 21.17 3.70
CA LEU A 323 -31.14 22.65 3.66
C LEU A 323 -32.61 23.12 3.68
N TYR A 324 -33.47 22.41 2.97
CA TYR A 324 -34.92 22.74 3.00
C TYR A 324 -35.55 22.49 4.39
N ALA A 325 -35.22 21.33 4.99
CA ALA A 325 -35.74 20.98 6.32
C ALA A 325 -35.27 21.96 7.39
N GLU A 326 -34.03 22.37 7.39
CA GLU A 326 -33.48 23.39 8.31
C GLU A 326 -34.18 24.73 8.14
N ARG A 327 -34.33 25.21 6.88
CA ARG A 327 -35.05 26.49 6.59
C ARG A 327 -36.50 26.48 7.04
N LYS A 328 -37.14 25.31 7.05
CA LYS A 328 -38.53 25.13 7.41
C LYS A 328 -38.73 24.61 8.83
N ALA A 329 -37.64 24.47 9.58
CA ALA A 329 -37.64 23.89 10.94
C ALA A 329 -38.36 22.53 11.02
N LEU A 330 -38.22 21.69 9.99
CA LEU A 330 -38.79 20.34 9.99
C LEU A 330 -37.95 19.39 10.85
N PRO A 331 -38.55 18.45 11.59
CA PRO A 331 -37.86 17.51 12.46
C PRO A 331 -37.26 16.34 11.66
N LEU A 332 -36.42 16.66 10.67
CA LEU A 332 -35.72 15.70 9.83
C LEU A 332 -34.40 15.31 10.49
N GLU A 333 -34.27 14.06 10.94
CA GLU A 333 -33.10 13.52 11.60
C GLU A 333 -32.04 13.05 10.58
N ARG A 334 -32.46 12.22 9.60
CA ARG A 334 -31.56 11.62 8.62
C ARG A 334 -32.23 11.43 7.26
N VAL A 335 -31.44 11.62 6.20
CA VAL A 335 -31.79 11.28 4.81
C VAL A 335 -30.87 10.17 4.34
N THR A 336 -31.43 9.12 3.75
CA THR A 336 -30.68 8.11 2.98
C THR A 336 -31.23 8.12 1.56
N VAL A 337 -30.34 8.11 0.57
CA VAL A 337 -30.69 8.07 -0.86
C VAL A 337 -29.99 6.88 -1.47
N GLU A 338 -30.76 5.95 -2.01
CA GLU A 338 -30.29 4.78 -2.74
C GLU A 338 -30.62 4.99 -4.22
N LEU A 339 -29.62 4.77 -5.10
CA LEU A 339 -29.78 4.99 -6.52
C LEU A 339 -29.33 3.77 -7.30
N ARG A 340 -30.01 3.53 -8.42
CA ARG A 340 -29.65 2.49 -9.40
C ARG A 340 -29.71 3.09 -10.79
N HIS A 341 -28.74 2.70 -11.64
CA HIS A 341 -28.72 3.01 -13.05
C HIS A 341 -29.00 1.74 -13.86
N GLY A 342 -29.76 1.87 -14.91
CA GLY A 342 -30.06 0.82 -15.86
C GLY A 342 -30.50 1.41 -17.19
N ARG A 343 -30.63 0.55 -18.21
CA ARG A 343 -31.18 0.93 -19.52
C ARG A 343 -32.50 0.25 -19.74
N ILE A 344 -33.47 0.97 -20.25
CA ILE A 344 -34.80 0.47 -20.58
C ILE A 344 -35.15 0.83 -22.03
N HIS A 345 -36.11 0.12 -22.62
CA HIS A 345 -36.68 0.56 -23.90
C HIS A 345 -37.43 1.87 -23.72
N ALA A 346 -37.26 2.79 -24.67
CA ALA A 346 -37.95 4.10 -24.67
C ALA A 346 -39.49 3.94 -24.63
N ALA A 347 -40.01 2.88 -25.24
CA ALA A 347 -41.43 2.54 -25.21
C ALA A 347 -41.97 2.25 -23.79
N ASP A 348 -41.10 1.85 -22.85
CA ASP A 348 -41.47 1.57 -21.44
C ASP A 348 -41.40 2.81 -20.55
N CYS A 349 -41.15 3.98 -21.13
CA CYS A 349 -41.11 5.25 -20.41
C CYS A 349 -42.32 6.13 -20.83
N GLU A 350 -43.24 6.34 -19.88
CA GLU A 350 -44.45 7.12 -20.14
C GLU A 350 -44.16 8.61 -20.39
N ASP A 351 -43.25 9.19 -19.61
CA ASP A 351 -42.95 10.62 -19.59
C ASP A 351 -41.73 11.04 -20.43
N CYS A 352 -41.08 10.11 -21.16
CA CYS A 352 -39.89 10.41 -21.94
C CYS A 352 -40.22 10.95 -23.35
N GLU A 353 -39.44 11.93 -23.81
CA GLU A 353 -39.58 12.49 -25.15
C GLU A 353 -39.15 11.50 -26.25
N THR A 354 -38.07 10.75 -26.00
CA THR A 354 -37.60 9.68 -26.88
C THR A 354 -38.59 8.51 -26.88
N LYS A 355 -39.02 8.06 -28.04
CA LYS A 355 -40.01 6.97 -28.18
C LYS A 355 -39.46 5.67 -28.79
N GLU A 356 -38.24 5.72 -29.32
CA GLU A 356 -37.57 4.56 -29.97
C GLU A 356 -36.18 4.32 -29.35
N GLY A 357 -35.76 3.05 -29.31
CA GLY A 357 -34.43 2.66 -28.80
C GLY A 357 -34.37 2.48 -27.30
N MET A 358 -33.15 2.57 -26.75
CA MET A 358 -32.87 2.41 -25.33
C MET A 358 -32.58 3.77 -24.69
N ILE A 359 -33.08 3.99 -23.51
CA ILE A 359 -32.80 5.17 -22.70
C ILE A 359 -32.21 4.77 -21.35
N ASP A 360 -31.42 5.65 -20.77
CA ASP A 360 -30.89 5.47 -19.43
C ASP A 360 -31.95 5.82 -18.39
N ARG A 361 -32.12 4.95 -17.38
CA ARG A 361 -33.02 5.16 -16.27
C ARG A 361 -32.22 5.22 -14.96
N ILE A 362 -32.43 6.24 -14.17
CA ILE A 362 -31.92 6.34 -12.79
C ILE A 362 -33.11 6.22 -11.83
N GLU A 363 -33.14 5.16 -11.04
CA GLU A 363 -34.12 4.99 -9.96
C GLU A 363 -33.53 5.55 -8.67
N ARG A 364 -34.33 6.30 -7.92
CA ARG A 364 -33.92 6.94 -6.67
C ARG A 364 -34.92 6.66 -5.56
N ALA A 365 -34.53 5.88 -4.55
CA ALA A 365 -35.29 5.63 -3.35
C ALA A 365 -34.79 6.52 -2.22
N ILE A 366 -35.70 7.21 -1.51
CA ILE A 366 -35.37 8.16 -0.44
C ILE A 366 -36.00 7.70 0.86
N THR A 367 -35.17 7.46 1.87
CA THR A 367 -35.62 7.17 3.24
C THR A 367 -35.42 8.41 4.11
N LEU A 368 -36.52 8.89 4.72
CA LEU A 368 -36.56 10.04 5.64
C LEU A 368 -36.78 9.54 7.06
N ARG A 369 -35.88 9.82 7.97
CA ARG A 369 -36.01 9.59 9.42
C ARG A 369 -36.30 10.90 10.14
N GLY A 370 -37.18 10.86 11.12
CA GLY A 370 -37.60 12.00 11.93
C GLY A 370 -39.13 11.98 12.18
N ALA A 371 -39.60 12.80 13.08
CA ALA A 371 -41.00 12.93 13.44
C ALA A 371 -41.79 13.78 12.40
N LEU A 372 -41.73 13.35 11.14
CA LEU A 372 -42.35 14.01 9.98
C LEU A 372 -43.74 13.47 9.74
N ASP A 373 -44.73 14.37 9.54
CA ASP A 373 -46.05 14.00 9.06
C ASP A 373 -46.10 13.66 7.56
N ALA A 374 -47.20 13.20 7.06
CA ALA A 374 -47.39 12.77 5.68
C ALA A 374 -47.21 13.92 4.66
N GLU A 375 -47.65 15.13 5.01
CA GLU A 375 -47.53 16.30 4.14
C GLU A 375 -46.08 16.76 4.04
N GLN A 376 -45.37 16.80 5.17
CA GLN A 376 -43.94 17.12 5.22
C GLN A 376 -43.12 16.12 4.41
N ARG A 377 -43.42 14.82 4.50
CA ARG A 377 -42.73 13.76 3.68
C ARG A 377 -42.99 13.98 2.20
N ARG A 378 -44.24 14.16 1.78
CA ARG A 378 -44.60 14.44 0.39
C ARG A 378 -43.85 15.68 -0.12
N ARG A 379 -43.82 16.74 0.66
CA ARG A 379 -43.14 17.98 0.30
C ARG A 379 -41.65 17.82 0.15
N LEU A 380 -41.00 17.04 1.02
CA LEU A 380 -39.59 16.73 0.91
C LEU A 380 -39.28 15.94 -0.39
N LEU A 381 -40.14 14.99 -0.78
CA LEU A 381 -39.95 14.27 -2.05
C LEU A 381 -40.07 15.20 -3.26
N GLU A 382 -41.03 16.14 -3.29
CA GLU A 382 -41.13 17.18 -4.32
C GLU A 382 -39.88 18.09 -4.39
N ILE A 383 -39.25 18.34 -3.24
CA ILE A 383 -37.99 19.11 -3.16
C ILE A 383 -36.80 18.31 -3.69
N ALA A 384 -36.80 16.97 -3.53
CA ALA A 384 -35.76 16.11 -4.07
C ALA A 384 -35.57 16.30 -5.59
N ASP A 385 -36.66 16.50 -6.33
CA ASP A 385 -36.61 16.72 -7.80
C ASP A 385 -36.09 18.11 -8.18
N LYS A 386 -35.95 19.00 -7.22
CA LYS A 386 -35.43 20.37 -7.42
C LYS A 386 -33.93 20.49 -7.11
N CYS A 387 -33.25 19.39 -6.79
CA CYS A 387 -31.83 19.48 -6.53
C CYS A 387 -31.06 19.86 -7.81
N PRO A 388 -30.00 20.67 -7.70
CA PRO A 388 -29.26 21.18 -8.86
C PRO A 388 -28.78 20.09 -9.83
N VAL A 389 -28.23 18.99 -9.31
CA VAL A 389 -27.73 17.87 -10.15
C VAL A 389 -28.89 17.18 -10.88
N HIS A 390 -30.04 16.94 -10.22
CA HIS A 390 -31.22 16.41 -10.90
C HIS A 390 -31.62 17.31 -12.09
N ARG A 391 -31.68 18.61 -11.86
CA ARG A 391 -32.03 19.58 -12.93
C ARG A 391 -31.03 19.56 -14.07
N THR A 392 -29.74 19.43 -13.79
CA THR A 392 -28.71 19.29 -14.81
C THR A 392 -28.89 18.02 -15.63
N LEU A 393 -29.17 16.88 -14.97
CA LEU A 393 -29.34 15.59 -15.66
C LEU A 393 -30.64 15.49 -16.49
N THR A 394 -31.64 16.35 -16.21
CA THR A 394 -32.93 16.40 -16.92
C THR A 394 -33.06 17.60 -17.86
N SER A 395 -32.01 18.39 -18.03
CA SER A 395 -32.00 19.53 -18.95
C SER A 395 -30.94 19.33 -20.04
N GLU A 396 -30.99 20.19 -21.05
CA GLU A 396 -29.95 20.23 -22.06
C GLU A 396 -28.61 20.67 -21.46
N VAL A 397 -27.53 19.94 -21.80
CA VAL A 397 -26.16 20.20 -21.36
C VAL A 397 -25.25 20.38 -22.55
N ASP A 398 -24.59 21.56 -22.68
CA ASP A 398 -23.58 21.82 -23.70
C ASP A 398 -22.20 21.30 -23.24
N ILE A 399 -21.71 20.22 -23.86
CA ILE A 399 -20.39 19.62 -23.57
C ILE A 399 -19.43 19.98 -24.70
N ARG A 400 -18.38 20.75 -24.36
CA ARG A 400 -17.35 21.18 -25.35
C ARG A 400 -16.03 20.44 -25.07
N THR A 401 -15.49 19.84 -26.11
CA THR A 401 -14.20 19.15 -26.07
C THR A 401 -13.12 19.98 -26.77
N VAL A 402 -12.00 20.21 -26.11
CA VAL A 402 -10.82 20.87 -26.67
C VAL A 402 -9.58 20.04 -26.32
N GLU A 403 -8.67 19.91 -27.29
CA GLU A 403 -7.35 19.33 -27.04
C GLU A 403 -6.44 20.40 -26.41
N ARG A 404 -5.69 20.02 -25.38
CA ARG A 404 -4.60 20.84 -24.83
C ARG A 404 -3.27 20.23 -25.22
N PRO A 405 -2.33 20.99 -25.84
CA PRO A 405 -0.99 20.47 -26.07
C PRO A 405 -0.30 20.13 -24.74
N GLU A 406 0.53 19.09 -24.75
CA GLU A 406 1.40 18.78 -23.59
C GLU A 406 2.20 20.05 -23.23
N ALA A 407 2.19 20.44 -21.95
CA ALA A 407 3.08 21.46 -21.44
C ALA A 407 4.52 20.97 -21.63
N ASP A 408 5.32 21.70 -22.40
CA ASP A 408 6.72 21.36 -22.67
C ASP A 408 7.51 21.44 -21.36
N ASP A 409 7.75 20.29 -20.70
CA ASP A 409 8.47 20.14 -19.44
C ASP A 409 10.00 20.35 -19.61
N ARG A 410 10.42 20.98 -20.71
CA ARG A 410 11.80 21.30 -21.08
C ARG A 410 12.25 22.70 -20.70
N GLY A 411 11.79 23.22 -19.57
CA GLY A 411 12.13 24.57 -19.16
C GLY A 411 12.59 24.74 -17.74
N THR A 412 13.74 24.15 -17.33
CA THR A 412 14.68 24.72 -16.34
C THR A 412 15.90 23.80 -16.17
N ARG A 413 16.67 23.60 -17.26
CA ARG A 413 18.09 23.32 -17.11
C ARG A 413 18.82 24.49 -17.80
N GLY A 414 19.26 25.45 -16.99
CA GLY A 414 20.07 26.56 -17.53
C GLY A 414 20.10 27.74 -16.59
N GLY A 415 21.13 27.81 -15.75
CA GLY A 415 21.46 28.96 -14.95
C GLY A 415 22.23 28.56 -13.70
#